data_1f5497704747eeec2e19e8d86d0d38a0
#
_entry.id   1f5497704747eeec2e19e8d86d0d38a0
#
_cell.length_a   1.000
_cell.length_b   1.000
_cell.length_c   1.000
_cell.angle_alpha   90.00
_cell.angle_beta   90.00
_cell.angle_gamma   90.00
#
_symmetry.space_group_name_H-M   'P 1'
#
loop_
_entity.id
_entity.type
_entity.pdbx_description
1 polymer ?
#
loop_
_entity_poly.entity_id
_entity_poly.type
_entity_poly.pdbx_seq_one_letter_code
_entity_poly.pdbx_strand_id
1 'polypeptide(L)'
;MSIAPTLVAARTTLPPEGANFPRGGPSGNCQTSPLLVMFHGLEGSSRSHYAEAFADFCQERGMAFAVAHFRGCSGELNHGPRAYHSGDFEEIDWVLRRFHQQHAGPIVAVGVSLGGNALMRWAGEMGEAAKTVVQGVASVCSPIDLAAGGWAIGRGFNRLVYTRMFLNTMKPKAMRKLAQHPGLFDAQALMAARDLYEFDNVFTAPLHGFNSTEDYWARASAKPHLHQIRVPALVVNARNDPFVPAWSLPNQGEVGDFVTLWQPAHGGHVGFPQGRVPGHVRTMPDAVGGWLAQHAQ
;
A
#
# COMPACT_ATOMS: atom_id res chain seq x y z
N MET A 1 -13.21 -21.91 -9.04
CA MET A 1 -12.34 -21.23 -10.02
C MET A 1 -12.03 -19.86 -9.48
N SER A 2 -10.83 -19.66 -8.95
CA SER A 2 -10.38 -18.36 -8.41
C SER A 2 -10.06 -17.46 -9.60
N ILE A 3 -10.85 -16.40 -9.79
CA ILE A 3 -10.58 -15.40 -10.79
C ILE A 3 -9.58 -14.41 -10.19
N ALA A 4 -8.39 -14.38 -10.76
CA ALA A 4 -7.29 -13.51 -10.39
C ALA A 4 -7.68 -12.01 -10.39
N PRO A 5 -7.05 -11.17 -9.57
CA PRO A 5 -7.19 -9.72 -9.68
C PRO A 5 -6.76 -9.27 -11.08
N THR A 6 -7.51 -8.37 -11.67
CA THR A 6 -7.20 -7.80 -12.97
C THR A 6 -5.94 -6.95 -12.83
N LEU A 7 -4.83 -7.43 -13.35
CA LEU A 7 -3.62 -6.63 -13.59
C LEU A 7 -3.93 -5.65 -14.72
N VAL A 8 -4.30 -4.43 -14.38
CA VAL A 8 -4.44 -3.36 -15.39
C VAL A 8 -3.22 -2.46 -15.29
N ALA A 9 -2.50 -2.46 -16.39
CA ALA A 9 -1.46 -1.55 -16.82
C ALA A 9 -0.22 -1.45 -15.92
N ALA A 10 0.78 -2.28 -16.22
CA ALA A 10 2.14 -1.77 -16.16
C ALA A 10 2.21 -0.56 -17.12
N ARG A 11 2.22 0.67 -16.60
CA ARG A 11 2.71 1.78 -17.41
C ARG A 11 4.22 1.63 -17.50
N THR A 12 4.69 0.96 -18.55
CA THR A 12 5.92 1.38 -19.18
C THR A 12 5.60 2.77 -19.71
N THR A 13 6.04 3.82 -19.03
CA THR A 13 5.96 5.18 -19.56
C THR A 13 6.95 5.27 -20.72
N LEU A 14 6.45 4.90 -21.92
CA LEU A 14 7.03 5.40 -23.14
C LEU A 14 6.70 6.89 -23.18
N PRO A 15 7.66 7.79 -23.45
CA PRO A 15 7.37 9.20 -23.62
C PRO A 15 6.36 9.37 -24.76
N PRO A 16 5.51 10.43 -24.72
CA PRO A 16 4.60 10.70 -25.82
C PRO A 16 5.41 10.89 -27.12
N GLU A 17 4.90 10.31 -28.23
CA GLU A 17 5.49 10.49 -29.54
C GLU A 17 5.67 11.99 -29.82
N GLY A 18 6.91 12.43 -29.99
CA GLY A 18 7.26 13.83 -30.29
C GLY A 18 8.13 14.55 -29.25
N ALA A 19 8.44 13.98 -28.10
CA ALA A 19 9.37 14.59 -27.16
C ALA A 19 10.81 14.28 -27.55
N ASN A 20 11.55 15.30 -28.03
CA ASN A 20 12.99 15.24 -28.26
C ASN A 20 13.73 15.24 -26.92
N PHE A 21 14.02 14.06 -26.36
CA PHE A 21 14.94 13.91 -25.25
C PHE A 21 16.35 13.61 -25.75
N PRO A 22 17.43 14.10 -25.10
CA PRO A 22 18.78 13.78 -25.50
C PRO A 22 19.00 12.27 -25.44
N ARG A 23 19.37 11.66 -26.55
CA ARG A 23 19.74 10.25 -26.66
C ARG A 23 21.09 10.05 -25.97
N GLY A 24 21.07 9.58 -24.73
CA GLY A 24 22.27 9.33 -23.94
C GLY A 24 21.95 8.66 -22.61
N GLY A 25 21.23 7.52 -22.61
CA GLY A 25 21.10 6.63 -21.49
C GLY A 25 21.34 5.18 -21.94
N PRO A 26 21.90 4.29 -21.10
CA PRO A 26 22.22 2.94 -21.50
C PRO A 26 20.95 2.23 -21.96
N SER A 27 21.01 1.57 -23.11
CA SER A 27 20.00 0.65 -23.65
C SER A 27 19.97 -0.63 -22.80
N GLY A 28 19.57 -0.49 -21.53
CA GLY A 28 19.29 -1.61 -20.65
C GLY A 28 17.96 -2.26 -21.05
N ASN A 29 18.00 -3.56 -21.26
CA ASN A 29 16.82 -4.37 -21.52
C ASN A 29 15.85 -4.20 -20.33
N CYS A 30 14.67 -3.63 -20.53
CA CYS A 30 13.68 -3.33 -19.49
C CYS A 30 13.29 -4.56 -18.64
N GLN A 31 13.52 -5.77 -19.15
CA GLN A 31 13.24 -7.03 -18.45
C GLN A 31 14.28 -7.40 -17.38
N THR A 32 15.46 -6.79 -17.38
CA THR A 32 16.55 -7.08 -16.43
C THR A 32 16.86 -5.91 -15.49
N SER A 33 16.30 -4.72 -15.73
CA SER A 33 16.44 -3.58 -14.82
C SER A 33 15.73 -3.86 -13.50
N PRO A 34 16.15 -3.27 -12.37
CA PRO A 34 15.40 -3.39 -11.11
C PRO A 34 13.94 -2.96 -11.27
N LEU A 35 13.02 -3.72 -10.69
CA LEU A 35 11.59 -3.42 -10.69
C LEU A 35 11.14 -2.97 -9.29
N LEU A 36 10.51 -1.81 -9.21
CA LEU A 36 9.81 -1.36 -8.02
C LEU A 36 8.31 -1.65 -8.16
N VAL A 37 7.77 -2.50 -7.30
CA VAL A 37 6.34 -2.81 -7.23
C VAL A 37 5.70 -2.00 -6.10
N MET A 38 4.66 -1.22 -6.41
CA MET A 38 3.95 -0.40 -5.42
C MET A 38 2.56 -0.94 -5.11
N PHE A 39 2.23 -0.95 -3.80
CA PHE A 39 0.90 -1.19 -3.25
C PHE A 39 0.34 0.12 -2.68
N HIS A 40 -0.75 0.60 -3.22
CA HIS A 40 -1.32 1.90 -2.89
C HIS A 40 -2.12 1.91 -1.57
N GLY A 41 -2.45 3.11 -1.07
CA GLY A 41 -3.29 3.29 0.12
C GLY A 41 -4.77 3.03 -0.14
N LEU A 42 -5.58 3.21 0.92
CA LEU A 42 -7.04 3.04 0.86
C LEU A 42 -7.64 3.89 -0.28
N GLU A 43 -8.41 3.24 -1.16
CA GLU A 43 -9.04 3.86 -2.34
C GLU A 43 -8.06 4.55 -3.32
N GLY A 44 -6.76 4.26 -3.18
CA GLY A 44 -5.72 4.78 -4.07
C GLY A 44 -5.69 4.08 -5.44
N SER A 45 -4.77 4.52 -6.27
CA SER A 45 -4.52 3.95 -7.61
C SER A 45 -3.18 4.42 -8.15
N SER A 46 -2.85 4.06 -9.41
CA SER A 46 -1.70 4.60 -10.14
C SER A 46 -1.76 6.12 -10.39
N ARG A 47 -2.93 6.75 -10.13
CA ARG A 47 -3.12 8.20 -10.22
C ARG A 47 -2.91 8.93 -8.89
N SER A 48 -2.55 8.23 -7.84
CA SER A 48 -2.22 8.85 -6.56
C SER A 48 -0.92 9.64 -6.70
N HIS A 49 -0.85 10.85 -6.12
CA HIS A 49 0.31 11.74 -6.23
C HIS A 49 1.63 11.07 -5.85
N TYR A 50 1.62 10.20 -4.84
CA TYR A 50 2.81 9.44 -4.45
C TYR A 50 3.19 8.37 -5.48
N ALA A 51 2.22 7.77 -6.19
CA ALA A 51 2.50 6.81 -7.23
C ALA A 51 3.17 7.48 -8.44
N GLU A 52 2.72 8.67 -8.81
CA GLU A 52 3.34 9.49 -9.86
C GLU A 52 4.76 9.90 -9.46
N ALA A 53 4.96 10.33 -8.21
CA ALA A 53 6.29 10.71 -7.73
C ALA A 53 7.29 9.54 -7.67
N PHE A 54 6.84 8.32 -7.34
CA PHE A 54 7.67 7.11 -7.45
C PHE A 54 7.93 6.70 -8.90
N ALA A 55 6.98 6.92 -9.80
CA ALA A 55 7.18 6.67 -11.24
C ALA A 55 8.28 7.56 -11.79
N ASP A 56 8.26 8.87 -11.46
CA ASP A 56 9.32 9.82 -11.84
C ASP A 56 10.69 9.40 -11.27
N PHE A 57 10.72 9.02 -9.98
CA PHE A 57 11.93 8.50 -9.33
C PHE A 57 12.51 7.29 -10.08
N CYS A 58 11.68 6.31 -10.43
CA CYS A 58 12.12 5.11 -11.15
C CYS A 58 12.60 5.44 -12.57
N GLN A 59 11.89 6.32 -13.27
CA GLN A 59 12.27 6.76 -14.60
C GLN A 59 13.68 7.43 -14.61
N GLU A 60 13.94 8.33 -13.65
CA GLU A 60 15.23 9.01 -13.51
C GLU A 60 16.40 8.05 -13.24
N ARG A 61 16.10 6.87 -12.67
CA ARG A 61 17.13 5.86 -12.30
C ARG A 61 17.15 4.62 -13.21
N GLY A 62 16.38 4.62 -14.29
CA GLY A 62 16.32 3.48 -15.21
C GLY A 62 15.73 2.21 -14.58
N MET A 63 14.91 2.34 -13.55
CA MET A 63 14.16 1.25 -12.92
C MET A 63 12.82 1.06 -13.60
N ALA A 64 12.36 -0.19 -13.70
CA ALA A 64 10.98 -0.48 -14.04
C ALA A 64 10.06 -0.15 -12.84
N PHE A 65 8.81 0.26 -13.13
CA PHE A 65 7.84 0.61 -12.09
C PHE A 65 6.47 -0.01 -12.38
N ALA A 66 5.86 -0.62 -11.38
CA ALA A 66 4.53 -1.18 -11.47
C ALA A 66 3.69 -0.80 -10.23
N VAL A 67 2.44 -0.41 -10.46
CA VAL A 67 1.44 -0.23 -9.40
C VAL A 67 0.43 -1.36 -9.45
N ALA A 68 0.39 -2.19 -8.42
CA ALA A 68 -0.64 -3.20 -8.25
C ALA A 68 -1.92 -2.53 -7.73
N HIS A 69 -2.99 -2.54 -8.53
CA HIS A 69 -4.29 -2.06 -8.07
C HIS A 69 -4.99 -3.13 -7.24
N PHE A 70 -5.35 -2.78 -6.02
CA PHE A 70 -6.23 -3.63 -5.22
C PHE A 70 -7.60 -3.80 -5.86
N ARG A 71 -8.31 -4.86 -5.47
CA ARG A 71 -9.61 -5.23 -6.02
C ARG A 71 -10.58 -4.06 -6.02
N GLY A 72 -11.15 -3.73 -7.18
CA GLY A 72 -12.07 -2.61 -7.35
C GLY A 72 -11.43 -1.22 -7.32
N CYS A 73 -10.09 -1.10 -7.43
CA CYS A 73 -9.38 0.19 -7.48
C CYS A 73 -8.81 0.53 -8.86
N SER A 74 -9.00 -0.31 -9.86
CA SER A 74 -8.59 -0.05 -11.26
C SER A 74 -9.58 0.77 -12.08
N GLY A 75 -10.72 1.18 -11.48
CA GLY A 75 -11.86 1.80 -12.17
C GLY A 75 -13.04 0.85 -12.33
N GLU A 76 -12.81 -0.46 -12.31
CA GLU A 76 -13.83 -1.50 -12.40
C GLU A 76 -13.86 -2.35 -11.13
N LEU A 77 -15.02 -2.91 -10.80
CA LEU A 77 -15.13 -3.89 -9.73
C LEU A 77 -14.61 -5.24 -10.20
N ASN A 78 -13.94 -5.95 -9.31
CA ASN A 78 -13.63 -7.37 -9.53
C ASN A 78 -14.92 -8.21 -9.54
N HIS A 79 -14.90 -9.33 -10.28
CA HIS A 79 -16.08 -10.18 -10.46
C HIS A 79 -16.46 -10.99 -9.21
N GLY A 80 -15.49 -11.44 -8.42
CA GLY A 80 -15.75 -12.21 -7.21
C GLY A 80 -16.29 -11.37 -6.04
N PRO A 81 -16.87 -12.00 -5.00
CA PRO A 81 -17.44 -11.31 -3.85
C PRO A 81 -16.39 -10.63 -2.97
N ARG A 82 -15.17 -11.17 -2.93
CA ARG A 82 -14.08 -10.65 -2.10
C ARG A 82 -13.71 -9.22 -2.48
N ALA A 83 -13.53 -8.36 -1.49
CA ALA A 83 -12.91 -7.04 -1.62
C ALA A 83 -11.42 -7.11 -1.25
N TYR A 84 -10.73 -5.99 -1.17
CA TYR A 84 -9.39 -5.90 -0.57
C TYR A 84 -9.48 -5.46 0.88
N HIS A 85 -8.46 -5.78 1.67
CA HIS A 85 -8.34 -5.32 3.05
C HIS A 85 -6.87 -5.11 3.45
N SER A 86 -6.66 -4.44 4.60
CA SER A 86 -5.32 -3.98 5.01
C SER A 86 -4.34 -5.10 5.36
N GLY A 87 -4.81 -6.29 5.70
CA GLY A 87 -3.96 -7.44 6.06
C GLY A 87 -3.92 -8.53 5.00
N ASP A 88 -4.27 -8.24 3.75
CA ASP A 88 -4.40 -9.23 2.68
C ASP A 88 -3.02 -9.66 2.13
N PHE A 89 -2.25 -10.34 2.99
CA PHE A 89 -0.91 -10.81 2.63
C PHE A 89 -0.91 -11.87 1.54
N GLU A 90 -1.98 -12.66 1.40
CA GLU A 90 -2.13 -13.64 0.33
C GLU A 90 -2.23 -12.97 -1.05
N GLU A 91 -2.93 -11.83 -1.14
CA GLU A 91 -3.01 -11.04 -2.37
C GLU A 91 -1.66 -10.40 -2.70
N ILE A 92 -0.94 -9.89 -1.69
CA ILE A 92 0.43 -9.38 -1.86
C ILE A 92 1.35 -10.48 -2.39
N ASP A 93 1.32 -11.69 -1.79
CA ASP A 93 2.14 -12.83 -2.21
C ASP A 93 1.86 -13.20 -3.68
N TRP A 94 0.58 -13.31 -4.03
CA TRP A 94 0.18 -13.65 -5.40
C TRP A 94 0.70 -12.61 -6.41
N VAL A 95 0.58 -11.32 -6.11
CA VAL A 95 1.03 -10.22 -6.98
C VAL A 95 2.55 -10.26 -7.14
N LEU A 96 3.30 -10.33 -6.03
CA LEU A 96 4.76 -10.31 -6.07
C LEU A 96 5.34 -11.54 -6.78
N ARG A 97 4.81 -12.75 -6.52
CA ARG A 97 5.23 -13.96 -7.23
C ARG A 97 4.92 -13.89 -8.72
N ARG A 98 3.80 -13.27 -9.11
CA ARG A 98 3.50 -13.08 -10.53
C ARG A 98 4.49 -12.15 -11.21
N PHE A 99 4.88 -11.06 -10.57
CA PHE A 99 5.97 -10.22 -11.07
C PHE A 99 7.30 -10.97 -11.12
N HIS A 100 7.64 -11.72 -10.08
CA HIS A 100 8.85 -12.52 -10.04
C HIS A 100 8.95 -13.55 -11.18
N GLN A 101 7.82 -14.15 -11.56
CA GLN A 101 7.77 -15.10 -12.69
C GLN A 101 7.93 -14.44 -14.07
N GLN A 102 7.60 -13.14 -14.18
CA GLN A 102 7.55 -12.42 -15.46
C GLN A 102 8.70 -11.42 -15.65
N HIS A 103 9.45 -11.12 -14.60
CA HIS A 103 10.53 -10.16 -14.59
C HIS A 103 11.85 -10.82 -14.17
N ALA A 104 12.89 -10.66 -14.99
CA ALA A 104 14.17 -11.33 -14.77
C ALA A 104 15.13 -10.53 -13.86
N GLY A 105 14.87 -9.25 -13.63
CA GLY A 105 15.65 -8.38 -12.76
C GLY A 105 15.25 -8.48 -11.28
N PRO A 106 16.04 -7.88 -10.38
CA PRO A 106 15.70 -7.82 -8.96
C PRO A 106 14.41 -7.02 -8.70
N ILE A 107 13.61 -7.48 -7.75
CA ILE A 107 12.34 -6.83 -7.37
C ILE A 107 12.47 -6.25 -5.97
N VAL A 108 12.05 -5.00 -5.81
CA VAL A 108 11.81 -4.36 -4.52
C VAL A 108 10.37 -3.88 -4.45
N ALA A 109 9.80 -3.79 -3.26
CA ALA A 109 8.41 -3.39 -3.10
C ALA A 109 8.23 -2.25 -2.11
N VAL A 110 7.27 -1.36 -2.40
CA VAL A 110 6.84 -0.29 -1.49
C VAL A 110 5.33 -0.32 -1.29
N GLY A 111 4.90 -0.20 -0.06
CA GLY A 111 3.50 -0.05 0.29
C GLY A 111 3.24 1.30 0.96
N VAL A 112 2.17 1.97 0.57
CA VAL A 112 1.78 3.27 1.13
C VAL A 112 0.50 3.09 1.95
N SER A 113 0.49 3.61 3.19
CA SER A 113 -0.68 3.57 4.07
C SER A 113 -1.22 2.13 4.20
N LEU A 114 -2.46 1.84 3.83
CA LEU A 114 -3.05 0.49 3.82
C LEU A 114 -2.15 -0.53 3.12
N GLY A 115 -1.64 -0.19 1.94
CA GLY A 115 -0.77 -1.09 1.17
C GLY A 115 0.55 -1.40 1.88
N GLY A 116 1.05 -0.48 2.69
CA GLY A 116 2.25 -0.72 3.49
C GLY A 116 2.02 -1.66 4.68
N ASN A 117 0.85 -1.59 5.32
CA ASN A 117 0.49 -2.58 6.33
C ASN A 117 0.38 -3.98 5.71
N ALA A 118 -0.31 -4.12 4.57
CA ALA A 118 -0.43 -5.39 3.87
C ALA A 118 0.94 -5.97 3.47
N LEU A 119 1.84 -5.11 2.95
CA LEU A 119 3.19 -5.52 2.55
C LEU A 119 4.05 -5.95 3.75
N MET A 120 4.01 -5.21 4.88
CA MET A 120 4.74 -5.61 6.10
C MET A 120 4.15 -6.88 6.71
N ARG A 121 2.81 -7.04 6.66
CA ARG A 121 2.15 -8.26 7.09
C ARG A 121 2.60 -9.46 6.26
N TRP A 122 2.70 -9.29 4.93
CA TRP A 122 3.24 -10.29 4.01
C TRP A 122 4.70 -10.63 4.34
N ALA A 123 5.55 -9.62 4.52
CA ALA A 123 6.97 -9.85 4.80
C ALA A 123 7.19 -10.60 6.12
N GLY A 124 6.37 -10.32 7.15
CA GLY A 124 6.39 -11.07 8.41
C GLY A 124 5.92 -12.51 8.25
N GLU A 125 4.83 -12.73 7.51
CA GLU A 125 4.25 -14.06 7.27
C GLU A 125 5.20 -14.96 6.45
N MET A 126 5.84 -14.38 5.43
CA MET A 126 6.76 -15.10 4.55
C MET A 126 8.13 -15.38 5.19
N GLY A 127 8.58 -14.55 6.13
CA GLY A 127 9.88 -14.71 6.78
C GLY A 127 11.00 -14.90 5.76
N GLU A 128 11.78 -15.98 5.89
CA GLU A 128 12.89 -16.29 4.97
C GLU A 128 12.45 -16.49 3.51
N ALA A 129 11.24 -16.97 3.28
CA ALA A 129 10.73 -17.18 1.93
C ALA A 129 10.54 -15.87 1.15
N ALA A 130 10.39 -14.71 1.81
CA ALA A 130 10.30 -13.42 1.15
C ALA A 130 11.54 -13.12 0.28
N LYS A 131 12.73 -13.57 0.69
CA LYS A 131 14.01 -13.36 -0.03
C LYS A 131 14.02 -14.01 -1.42
N THR A 132 13.21 -15.03 -1.63
CA THR A 132 13.10 -15.70 -2.95
C THR A 132 12.27 -14.89 -3.94
N VAL A 133 11.60 -13.84 -3.49
CA VAL A 133 10.65 -13.06 -4.31
C VAL A 133 11.07 -11.61 -4.45
N VAL A 134 11.54 -10.98 -3.35
CA VAL A 134 11.98 -9.58 -3.34
C VAL A 134 13.31 -9.41 -2.62
N GLN A 135 14.04 -8.34 -2.96
CA GLN A 135 15.32 -7.99 -2.36
C GLN A 135 15.19 -7.00 -1.18
N GLY A 136 14.08 -6.30 -1.09
CA GLY A 136 13.77 -5.35 -0.02
C GLY A 136 12.35 -4.84 -0.10
N VAL A 137 11.82 -4.42 1.04
CA VAL A 137 10.46 -3.87 1.17
C VAL A 137 10.46 -2.57 1.96
N ALA A 138 9.53 -1.67 1.64
CA ALA A 138 9.35 -0.46 2.43
C ALA A 138 7.87 -0.19 2.68
N SER A 139 7.53 0.32 3.87
CA SER A 139 6.20 0.85 4.18
C SER A 139 6.27 2.32 4.52
N VAL A 140 5.32 3.11 4.00
CA VAL A 140 5.27 4.55 4.16
C VAL A 140 3.94 4.96 4.81
N CYS A 141 4.01 5.60 5.97
CA CYS A 141 2.86 6.12 6.72
C CYS A 141 1.77 5.06 6.95
N SER A 142 2.19 3.83 7.20
CA SER A 142 1.26 2.71 7.31
C SER A 142 0.70 2.59 8.73
N PRO A 143 -0.62 2.40 8.88
CA PRO A 143 -1.24 2.07 10.16
C PRO A 143 -0.97 0.59 10.48
N ILE A 144 0.28 0.27 10.86
CA ILE A 144 0.69 -1.11 11.19
C ILE A 144 0.05 -1.65 12.47
N ASP A 145 -0.53 -0.76 13.27
CA ASP A 145 -1.50 -1.03 14.33
C ASP A 145 -2.85 -0.48 13.85
N LEU A 146 -3.67 -1.36 13.27
CA LEU A 146 -4.94 -0.95 12.64
C LEU A 146 -5.95 -0.41 13.65
N ALA A 147 -5.96 -0.91 14.88
CA ALA A 147 -6.85 -0.41 15.91
C ALA A 147 -6.51 1.05 16.27
N ALA A 148 -5.22 1.34 16.50
CA ALA A 148 -4.77 2.70 16.76
C ALA A 148 -5.09 3.66 15.60
N GLY A 149 -4.80 3.26 14.36
CA GLY A 149 -5.08 4.04 13.16
C GLY A 149 -6.58 4.23 12.92
N GLY A 150 -7.38 3.16 13.02
CA GLY A 150 -8.83 3.20 12.83
C GLY A 150 -9.54 4.14 13.82
N TRP A 151 -9.16 4.09 15.09
CA TRP A 151 -9.67 5.04 16.08
C TRP A 151 -9.19 6.47 15.86
N ALA A 152 -7.95 6.69 15.39
CA ALA A 152 -7.45 8.03 15.09
C ALA A 152 -8.18 8.68 13.91
N ILE A 153 -8.45 7.92 12.84
CA ILE A 153 -9.21 8.40 11.68
C ILE A 153 -10.68 8.62 12.06
N GLY A 154 -11.26 7.78 12.91
CA GLY A 154 -12.65 7.82 13.34
C GLY A 154 -13.01 8.94 14.33
N ARG A 155 -12.08 9.82 14.72
CA ARG A 155 -12.30 10.84 15.77
C ARG A 155 -11.95 12.26 15.33
N GLY A 156 -12.55 13.23 16.01
CA GLY A 156 -12.23 14.66 15.87
C GLY A 156 -12.29 15.16 14.43
N PHE A 157 -11.34 15.99 14.05
CA PHE A 157 -11.24 16.58 12.72
C PHE A 157 -11.08 15.51 11.61
N ASN A 158 -10.34 14.45 11.88
CA ASN A 158 -10.14 13.36 10.91
C ASN A 158 -11.47 12.72 10.51
N ARG A 159 -12.39 12.52 11.46
CA ARG A 159 -13.73 12.00 11.18
C ARG A 159 -14.53 12.90 10.27
N LEU A 160 -14.46 14.20 10.49
CA LEU A 160 -15.24 15.18 9.72
C LEU A 160 -14.78 15.29 8.27
N VAL A 161 -13.49 15.09 8.02
CA VAL A 161 -12.88 15.29 6.69
C VAL A 161 -12.56 13.95 6.05
N TYR A 162 -11.63 13.20 6.59
CA TYR A 162 -11.08 12.02 5.93
C TYR A 162 -11.99 10.80 6.00
N THR A 163 -12.61 10.53 7.15
CA THR A 163 -13.57 9.42 7.25
C THR A 163 -14.73 9.62 6.28
N ARG A 164 -15.28 10.83 6.19
CA ARG A 164 -16.36 11.13 5.23
C ARG A 164 -15.89 10.96 3.80
N MET A 165 -14.69 11.42 3.47
CA MET A 165 -14.11 11.25 2.13
C MET A 165 -14.01 9.76 1.76
N PHE A 166 -13.47 8.92 2.64
CA PHE A 166 -13.38 7.49 2.40
C PHE A 166 -14.74 6.82 2.27
N LEU A 167 -15.66 7.08 3.20
CA LEU A 167 -16.99 6.47 3.15
C LEU A 167 -17.78 6.89 1.89
N ASN A 168 -17.57 8.09 1.38
CA ASN A 168 -18.21 8.57 0.15
C ASN A 168 -17.78 7.78 -1.10
N THR A 169 -16.59 7.19 -1.12
CA THR A 169 -16.12 6.32 -2.20
C THR A 169 -16.41 4.84 -1.91
N MET A 170 -16.21 4.41 -0.69
CA MET A 170 -16.32 3.00 -0.29
C MET A 170 -17.76 2.50 -0.29
N LYS A 171 -18.72 3.27 0.25
CA LYS A 171 -20.14 2.86 0.32
C LYS A 171 -20.77 2.63 -1.07
N PRO A 172 -20.66 3.55 -2.04
CA PRO A 172 -21.17 3.29 -3.39
C PRO A 172 -20.51 2.08 -4.05
N LYS A 173 -19.20 1.87 -3.82
CA LYS A 173 -18.48 0.71 -4.32
C LYS A 173 -19.00 -0.60 -3.69
N ALA A 174 -19.22 -0.61 -2.37
CA ALA A 174 -19.79 -1.75 -1.66
C ALA A 174 -21.23 -2.04 -2.13
N MET A 175 -22.07 -1.03 -2.33
CA MET A 175 -23.44 -1.21 -2.85
C MET A 175 -23.44 -1.80 -4.27
N ARG A 176 -22.50 -1.40 -5.13
CA ARG A 176 -22.34 -2.04 -6.44
C ARG A 176 -21.90 -3.51 -6.31
N LYS A 177 -21.07 -3.83 -5.31
CA LYS A 177 -20.67 -5.21 -4.98
C LYS A 177 -21.87 -6.03 -4.49
N LEU A 178 -22.74 -5.46 -3.68
CA LEU A 178 -23.99 -6.11 -3.23
C LEU A 178 -24.93 -6.39 -4.41
N ALA A 179 -25.01 -5.48 -5.39
CA ALA A 179 -25.80 -5.70 -6.60
C ALA A 179 -25.24 -6.85 -7.47
N GLN A 180 -23.91 -7.05 -7.51
CA GLN A 180 -23.30 -8.20 -8.17
C GLN A 180 -23.51 -9.52 -7.40
N HIS A 181 -23.59 -9.46 -6.06
CA HIS A 181 -23.68 -10.59 -5.15
C HIS A 181 -24.77 -10.34 -4.10
N PRO A 182 -26.06 -10.53 -4.42
CA PRO A 182 -27.16 -10.31 -3.49
C PRO A 182 -27.01 -11.16 -2.20
N GLY A 183 -27.33 -10.54 -1.07
CA GLY A 183 -27.25 -11.21 0.25
C GLY A 183 -25.88 -11.21 0.91
N LEU A 184 -24.89 -10.51 0.34
CA LEU A 184 -23.50 -10.51 0.84
C LEU A 184 -23.37 -9.81 2.21
N PHE A 185 -24.14 -8.76 2.45
CA PHE A 185 -24.22 -8.00 3.71
C PHE A 185 -25.51 -7.18 3.78
N ASP A 186 -25.79 -6.58 4.95
CA ASP A 186 -26.94 -5.69 5.15
C ASP A 186 -26.68 -4.30 4.55
N ALA A 187 -27.46 -3.95 3.52
CA ALA A 187 -27.37 -2.66 2.81
C ALA A 187 -27.74 -1.47 3.72
N GLN A 188 -28.74 -1.63 4.61
CA GLN A 188 -29.17 -0.58 5.52
C GLN A 188 -28.09 -0.28 6.56
N ALA A 189 -27.54 -1.32 7.19
CA ALA A 189 -26.45 -1.20 8.14
C ALA A 189 -25.21 -0.54 7.49
N LEU A 190 -24.84 -0.95 6.24
CA LEU A 190 -23.73 -0.35 5.52
C LEU A 190 -23.95 1.15 5.26
N MET A 191 -25.11 1.53 4.78
CA MET A 191 -25.41 2.94 4.51
C MET A 191 -25.50 3.79 5.77
N ALA A 192 -25.88 3.21 6.91
CA ALA A 192 -25.92 3.85 8.21
C ALA A 192 -24.52 4.02 8.84
N ALA A 193 -23.51 3.26 8.42
CA ALA A 193 -22.15 3.34 8.96
C ALA A 193 -21.58 4.77 8.90
N ARG A 194 -21.04 5.29 10.01
CA ARG A 194 -20.61 6.67 10.18
C ARG A 194 -19.10 6.82 10.27
N ASP A 195 -18.39 5.70 10.40
CA ASP A 195 -16.93 5.63 10.46
C ASP A 195 -16.42 4.30 9.89
N LEU A 196 -15.09 4.14 9.87
CA LEU A 196 -14.46 2.93 9.34
C LEU A 196 -14.73 1.71 10.23
N TYR A 197 -14.89 1.90 11.55
CA TYR A 197 -15.23 0.80 12.45
C TYR A 197 -16.59 0.19 12.10
N GLU A 198 -17.62 1.03 11.96
CA GLU A 198 -18.97 0.57 11.60
C GLU A 198 -18.99 -0.02 10.18
N PHE A 199 -18.23 0.58 9.24
CA PHE A 199 -18.09 0.06 7.87
C PHE A 199 -17.42 -1.32 7.85
N ASP A 200 -16.29 -1.46 8.54
CA ASP A 200 -15.53 -2.72 8.59
C ASP A 200 -16.36 -3.84 9.25
N ASN A 201 -17.18 -3.49 10.25
CA ASN A 201 -18.03 -4.47 10.93
C ASN A 201 -19.14 -5.06 10.03
N VAL A 202 -19.64 -4.26 9.08
CA VAL A 202 -20.72 -4.69 8.17
C VAL A 202 -20.16 -5.27 6.87
N PHE A 203 -19.02 -4.78 6.40
CA PHE A 203 -18.48 -5.11 5.08
C PHE A 203 -17.17 -5.90 5.16
N THR A 204 -16.09 -5.28 5.66
CA THR A 204 -14.75 -5.87 5.56
C THR A 204 -14.63 -7.15 6.38
N ALA A 205 -15.06 -7.14 7.62
CA ALA A 205 -14.93 -8.29 8.50
C ALA A 205 -15.70 -9.52 7.98
N PRO A 206 -17.01 -9.46 7.70
CA PRO A 206 -17.75 -10.64 7.25
C PRO A 206 -17.31 -11.16 5.88
N LEU A 207 -16.91 -10.26 4.95
CA LEU A 207 -16.45 -10.68 3.62
C LEU A 207 -15.14 -11.48 3.65
N HIS A 208 -14.34 -11.32 4.70
CA HIS A 208 -13.01 -11.93 4.80
C HIS A 208 -12.88 -12.93 5.97
N GLY A 209 -14.02 -13.32 6.58
CA GLY A 209 -14.05 -14.35 7.63
C GLY A 209 -13.49 -13.88 8.97
N PHE A 210 -13.58 -12.59 9.26
CA PHE A 210 -13.34 -12.03 10.59
C PHE A 210 -14.66 -11.95 11.36
N ASN A 211 -14.59 -12.16 12.69
CA ASN A 211 -15.79 -12.16 13.54
C ASN A 211 -16.33 -10.74 13.81
N SER A 212 -15.48 -9.74 13.79
CA SER A 212 -15.79 -8.33 14.04
C SER A 212 -14.70 -7.42 13.50
N THR A 213 -14.89 -6.11 13.58
CA THR A 213 -13.85 -5.11 13.27
C THR A 213 -12.64 -5.28 14.16
N GLU A 214 -12.81 -5.55 15.45
CA GLU A 214 -11.70 -5.76 16.38
C GLU A 214 -10.88 -7.00 16.00
N ASP A 215 -11.54 -8.11 15.65
CA ASP A 215 -10.87 -9.33 15.17
C ASP A 215 -10.11 -9.05 13.86
N TYR A 216 -10.73 -8.31 12.94
CA TYR A 216 -10.07 -7.86 11.71
C TYR A 216 -8.83 -7.03 12.02
N TRP A 217 -8.97 -5.94 12.79
CA TRP A 217 -7.85 -5.06 13.08
C TRP A 217 -6.73 -5.76 13.84
N ALA A 218 -7.05 -6.63 14.78
CA ALA A 218 -6.05 -7.39 15.54
C ALA A 218 -5.26 -8.34 14.63
N ARG A 219 -5.96 -9.15 13.80
CA ARG A 219 -5.33 -10.18 12.96
C ARG A 219 -4.67 -9.61 11.70
N ALA A 220 -5.14 -8.48 11.20
CA ALA A 220 -4.64 -7.84 9.99
C ALA A 220 -3.50 -6.84 10.24
N SER A 221 -3.25 -6.44 11.48
CA SER A 221 -2.14 -5.54 11.85
C SER A 221 -0.79 -6.19 11.59
N ALA A 222 0.13 -5.43 10.98
CA ALA A 222 1.49 -5.90 10.73
C ALA A 222 2.41 -5.78 11.95
N LYS A 223 2.14 -4.87 12.90
CA LYS A 223 3.01 -4.58 14.04
C LYS A 223 3.45 -5.83 14.81
N PRO A 224 2.55 -6.80 15.15
CA PRO A 224 2.95 -8.02 15.86
C PRO A 224 3.89 -8.95 15.08
N HIS A 225 4.00 -8.75 13.76
CA HIS A 225 4.77 -9.62 12.86
C HIS A 225 6.09 -9.01 12.39
N LEU A 226 6.41 -7.77 12.76
CA LEU A 226 7.64 -7.09 12.33
C LEU A 226 8.92 -7.83 12.75
N HIS A 227 8.90 -8.49 13.91
CA HIS A 227 10.04 -9.29 14.40
C HIS A 227 10.30 -10.57 13.58
N GLN A 228 9.32 -11.00 12.77
CA GLN A 228 9.40 -12.19 11.90
C GLN A 228 9.98 -11.88 10.51
N ILE A 229 10.10 -10.61 10.14
CA ILE A 229 10.62 -10.19 8.83
C ILE A 229 12.09 -10.62 8.70
N ARG A 230 12.44 -11.18 7.53
CA ARG A 230 13.78 -11.69 7.22
C ARG A 230 14.37 -11.12 5.93
N VAL A 231 13.68 -10.20 5.27
CA VAL A 231 14.16 -9.42 4.13
C VAL A 231 14.42 -7.99 4.59
N PRO A 232 15.40 -7.25 4.04
CA PRO A 232 15.58 -5.84 4.37
C PRO A 232 14.27 -5.07 4.28
N ALA A 233 13.86 -4.43 5.36
CA ALA A 233 12.59 -3.74 5.49
C ALA A 233 12.76 -2.34 6.08
N LEU A 234 12.18 -1.33 5.44
CA LEU A 234 12.15 0.05 5.93
C LEU A 234 10.72 0.43 6.33
N VAL A 235 10.53 0.82 7.59
CA VAL A 235 9.23 1.30 8.10
C VAL A 235 9.33 2.80 8.37
N VAL A 236 8.67 3.59 7.53
CA VAL A 236 8.66 5.06 7.59
C VAL A 236 7.32 5.57 8.09
N ASN A 237 7.30 6.21 9.26
CA ASN A 237 6.12 6.85 9.80
C ASN A 237 6.49 8.21 10.42
N ALA A 238 5.90 9.29 9.94
CA ALA A 238 6.09 10.59 10.57
C ALA A 238 5.36 10.65 11.92
N ARG A 239 6.01 11.22 12.95
CA ARG A 239 5.41 11.31 14.29
C ARG A 239 4.21 12.28 14.36
N ASN A 240 4.08 13.18 13.40
CA ASN A 240 2.95 14.10 13.25
C ASN A 240 1.90 13.61 12.24
N ASP A 241 1.90 12.32 11.88
CA ASP A 241 0.87 11.76 11.02
C ASP A 241 -0.50 11.77 11.72
N PRO A 242 -1.53 12.44 11.16
CA PRO A 242 -2.84 12.52 11.80
C PRO A 242 -3.59 11.18 11.83
N PHE A 243 -3.18 10.19 11.01
CA PHE A 243 -3.85 8.88 10.91
C PHE A 243 -3.14 7.80 11.71
N VAL A 244 -1.84 7.98 11.96
CA VAL A 244 -1.02 7.00 12.68
C VAL A 244 -0.45 7.65 13.95
N PRO A 245 -1.11 7.50 15.11
CA PRO A 245 -0.66 8.14 16.34
C PRO A 245 0.76 7.75 16.72
N ALA A 246 1.57 8.74 17.11
CA ALA A 246 2.99 8.51 17.44
C ALA A 246 3.20 7.46 18.54
N TRP A 247 2.27 7.32 19.49
CA TRP A 247 2.33 6.34 20.57
C TRP A 247 2.12 4.89 20.09
N SER A 248 1.50 4.68 18.90
CA SER A 248 1.28 3.35 18.32
C SER A 248 2.45 2.88 17.46
N LEU A 249 3.39 3.76 17.13
CA LEU A 249 4.55 3.42 16.32
C LEU A 249 5.43 2.37 17.03
N PRO A 250 6.05 1.45 16.28
CA PRO A 250 6.92 0.45 16.87
C PRO A 250 8.21 1.10 17.39
N ASN A 251 8.76 0.54 18.44
CA ASN A 251 10.11 0.84 18.92
C ASN A 251 11.09 -0.26 18.49
N GLN A 252 12.39 -0.04 18.70
CA GLN A 252 13.44 -0.96 18.24
C GLN A 252 13.33 -2.34 18.90
N GLY A 253 12.75 -2.46 20.10
CA GLY A 253 12.55 -3.75 20.78
C GLY A 253 11.37 -4.57 20.23
N GLU A 254 10.51 -3.97 19.39
CA GLU A 254 9.33 -4.63 18.79
C GLU A 254 9.60 -5.13 17.36
N VAL A 255 10.82 -4.91 16.84
CA VAL A 255 11.19 -5.30 15.47
C VAL A 255 12.38 -6.22 15.44
N GLY A 256 12.56 -6.99 14.35
CA GLY A 256 13.74 -7.83 14.13
C GLY A 256 14.90 -7.06 13.47
N ASP A 257 16.05 -7.72 13.35
CA ASP A 257 17.31 -7.16 12.83
C ASP A 257 17.21 -6.69 11.36
N PHE A 258 16.22 -7.18 10.61
CA PHE A 258 16.01 -6.83 9.22
C PHE A 258 15.17 -5.55 9.04
N VAL A 259 14.62 -5.00 10.13
CA VAL A 259 13.70 -3.86 10.06
C VAL A 259 14.41 -2.58 10.52
N THR A 260 14.47 -1.61 9.62
CA THR A 260 14.92 -0.25 9.91
C THR A 260 13.71 0.64 10.16
N LEU A 261 13.67 1.30 11.33
CA LEU A 261 12.64 2.28 11.68
C LEU A 261 13.11 3.70 11.32
N TRP A 262 12.33 4.41 10.52
CA TRP A 262 12.55 5.82 10.28
C TRP A 262 11.31 6.62 10.66
N GLN A 263 11.40 7.33 11.79
CA GLN A 263 10.28 8.04 12.43
C GLN A 263 10.59 9.54 12.56
N PRO A 264 10.61 10.32 11.46
CA PRO A 264 10.89 11.74 11.52
C PRO A 264 9.78 12.48 12.29
N ALA A 265 10.14 13.61 12.90
CA ALA A 265 9.20 14.43 13.65
C ALA A 265 8.07 14.98 12.78
N HIS A 266 8.37 15.27 11.52
CA HIS A 266 7.45 15.89 10.57
C HIS A 266 7.43 15.12 9.25
N GLY A 267 6.26 15.10 8.60
CA GLY A 267 6.04 14.42 7.32
C GLY A 267 4.55 14.35 6.97
N GLY A 268 3.69 14.39 8.00
CA GLY A 268 2.25 14.19 7.82
C GLY A 268 1.93 12.81 7.28
N HIS A 269 0.75 12.65 6.68
CA HIS A 269 0.38 11.40 6.03
C HIS A 269 0.81 11.41 4.56
N VAL A 270 1.91 10.73 4.23
CA VAL A 270 2.45 10.53 2.87
C VAL A 270 3.02 11.80 2.19
N GLY A 271 2.84 12.98 2.74
CA GLY A 271 3.23 14.24 2.08
C GLY A 271 4.74 14.48 2.06
N PHE A 272 5.37 14.46 3.23
CA PHE A 272 6.78 14.82 3.41
C PHE A 272 7.19 16.06 2.60
N PRO A 273 6.42 17.18 2.69
CA PRO A 273 6.66 18.34 1.84
C PRO A 273 7.99 18.99 2.19
N GLN A 274 8.75 19.34 1.18
CA GLN A 274 10.00 20.11 1.31
C GLN A 274 10.09 21.22 0.26
N GLY A 275 11.03 22.15 0.47
CA GLY A 275 11.29 23.28 -0.41
C GLY A 275 10.49 24.53 -0.04
N ARG A 276 10.73 25.63 -0.80
CA ARG A 276 9.97 26.88 -0.66
C ARG A 276 8.56 26.68 -1.24
N VAL A 277 7.58 27.39 -0.65
CA VAL A 277 6.19 27.39 -1.14
C VAL A 277 6.15 27.66 -2.67
N PRO A 278 5.48 26.79 -3.46
CA PRO A 278 4.50 25.76 -3.08
C PRO A 278 5.08 24.41 -2.58
N GLY A 279 6.42 24.25 -2.55
CA GLY A 279 7.07 23.00 -2.11
C GLY A 279 6.94 21.85 -3.12
N HIS A 280 7.55 20.69 -2.78
CA HIS A 280 7.47 19.46 -3.57
C HIS A 280 7.35 18.23 -2.67
N VAL A 281 6.85 17.12 -3.23
CA VAL A 281 6.66 15.84 -2.54
C VAL A 281 7.67 14.76 -2.96
N ARG A 282 8.80 15.15 -3.55
CA ARG A 282 9.84 14.22 -4.05
C ARG A 282 10.68 13.59 -2.93
N THR A 283 10.75 14.24 -1.77
CA THR A 283 11.61 13.81 -0.66
C THR A 283 11.37 12.38 -0.23
N MET A 284 10.13 11.97 -0.13
CA MET A 284 9.77 10.63 0.29
C MET A 284 10.15 9.58 -0.78
N PRO A 285 9.77 9.72 -2.07
CA PRO A 285 10.25 8.83 -3.12
C PRO A 285 11.78 8.78 -3.23
N ASP A 286 12.48 9.91 -3.12
CA ASP A 286 13.94 9.96 -3.20
C ASP A 286 14.59 9.19 -2.03
N ALA A 287 14.12 9.37 -0.81
CA ALA A 287 14.66 8.70 0.36
C ALA A 287 14.32 7.21 0.39
N VAL A 288 13.03 6.86 0.24
CA VAL A 288 12.54 5.48 0.32
C VAL A 288 12.96 4.69 -0.93
N GLY A 289 12.79 5.25 -2.11
CA GLY A 289 13.22 4.63 -3.36
C GLY A 289 14.73 4.49 -3.43
N GLY A 290 15.50 5.49 -2.95
CA GLY A 290 16.95 5.42 -2.85
C GLY A 290 17.42 4.31 -1.90
N TRP A 291 16.75 4.12 -0.76
CA TRP A 291 17.02 3.01 0.15
C TRP A 291 16.72 1.66 -0.51
N LEU A 292 15.57 1.52 -1.18
CA LEU A 292 15.19 0.29 -1.89
C LEU A 292 16.15 -0.03 -3.04
N ALA A 293 16.60 0.99 -3.80
CA ALA A 293 17.52 0.81 -4.92
C ALA A 293 18.90 0.25 -4.48
N GLN A 294 19.35 0.50 -3.24
CA GLN A 294 20.58 -0.09 -2.69
C GLN A 294 20.46 -1.61 -2.51
N HIS A 295 19.26 -2.13 -2.31
CA HIS A 295 18.99 -3.57 -2.18
C HIS A 295 18.67 -4.26 -3.50
N ALA A 296 18.45 -3.48 -4.59
CA ALA A 296 18.12 -3.99 -5.92
C ALA A 296 19.34 -4.15 -6.84
N GLN A 297 20.53 -4.28 -6.27
CA GLN A 297 21.79 -4.45 -7.02
C GLN A 297 22.11 -5.93 -7.25
#